data_a6668627d44d6b398e4f6c957fa7a21e
#
_entry.id   a6668627d44d6b398e4f6c957fa7a21e
#
_cell.length_a   1.000
_cell.length_b   1.000
_cell.length_c   1.000
_cell.angle_alpha   90.00
_cell.angle_beta   90.00
_cell.angle_gamma   90.00
#
_symmetry.space_group_name_H-M   'P 1'
#
loop_
_entity.id
_entity.type
_entity.pdbx_description
1 polymer ?
#
loop_
_entity_poly.entity_id
_entity_poly.type
_entity_poly.pdbx_seq_one_letter_code
_entity_poly.pdbx_strand_id
1 'polypeptide(L)'
;MSPNNKTVYLISGSNRGIGYGLAALIAARPDTIVFAGARDPAAQSLKDLAVKHPNVHPVKLTSGDQADNEAAIAEIQKTAGRMDVIIANAGIANTMGTVASTPPSAFREHWEVNTLGLIVLFQAAHALLLASPTGAPIFAYISTGGASIAQYYDLRAPAYTASKAAANFLVKALDGDHPALIAMAISPGWVATEMGNQGATANGMPAAPVTVEDSVKGVMSRIDGATKEKSSGRFWNFYADKSGRPWDIPTEEIPW
;
A
#
# COMPACT_ATOMS: atom_id res chain seq x y z
N MET A 1 -8.81 -13.04 -26.18
CA MET A 1 -8.79 -13.76 -24.89
C MET A 1 -9.96 -13.25 -24.06
N SER A 2 -10.74 -14.13 -23.45
CA SER A 2 -11.90 -13.76 -22.64
C SER A 2 -11.46 -12.89 -21.45
N PRO A 3 -12.20 -11.81 -21.07
CA PRO A 3 -11.90 -10.99 -19.88
C PRO A 3 -11.84 -11.80 -18.57
N ASN A 4 -12.32 -13.03 -18.60
CA ASN A 4 -12.49 -13.88 -17.42
C ASN A 4 -11.17 -14.47 -16.84
N ASN A 5 -10.02 -14.29 -17.48
CA ASN A 5 -8.77 -14.93 -17.04
C ASN A 5 -7.72 -13.92 -16.53
N LYS A 6 -8.07 -12.62 -16.49
CA LYS A 6 -7.11 -11.59 -16.05
C LYS A 6 -7.22 -11.35 -14.54
N THR A 7 -6.09 -11.17 -13.88
CA THR A 7 -6.04 -10.71 -12.48
C THR A 7 -6.26 -9.20 -12.43
N VAL A 8 -7.20 -8.75 -11.60
CA VAL A 8 -7.59 -7.35 -11.47
C VAL A 8 -7.00 -6.76 -10.19
N TYR A 9 -6.19 -5.71 -10.36
CA TYR A 9 -5.52 -4.99 -9.29
C TYR A 9 -6.10 -3.60 -9.12
N LEU A 10 -6.28 -3.16 -7.87
CA LEU A 10 -6.49 -1.76 -7.50
C LEU A 10 -5.33 -1.31 -6.62
N ILE A 11 -4.67 -0.19 -6.99
CA ILE A 11 -3.56 0.37 -6.24
C ILE A 11 -3.89 1.80 -5.88
N SER A 12 -3.95 2.15 -4.59
CA SER A 12 -4.15 3.53 -4.18
C SER A 12 -2.83 4.31 -4.16
N GLY A 13 -2.87 5.62 -4.50
CA GLY A 13 -1.68 6.47 -4.52
C GLY A 13 -0.70 6.14 -5.64
N SER A 14 -1.20 5.85 -6.85
CA SER A 14 -0.42 5.31 -7.98
C SER A 14 0.26 6.36 -8.85
N ASN A 15 0.12 7.66 -8.57
CA ASN A 15 0.66 8.72 -9.44
C ASN A 15 2.15 9.01 -9.24
N ARG A 16 2.79 8.46 -8.19
CA ARG A 16 4.22 8.62 -7.89
C ARG A 16 4.74 7.52 -6.95
N GLY A 17 6.07 7.51 -6.76
CA GLY A 17 6.74 6.67 -5.76
C GLY A 17 6.45 5.19 -5.90
N ILE A 18 6.24 4.52 -4.76
CA ILE A 18 6.01 3.07 -4.69
C ILE A 18 4.75 2.68 -5.48
N GLY A 19 3.64 3.40 -5.32
CA GLY A 19 2.39 3.09 -6.01
C GLY A 19 2.51 3.15 -7.53
N TYR A 20 3.23 4.14 -8.07
CA TYR A 20 3.53 4.20 -9.49
C TYR A 20 4.42 3.03 -9.95
N GLY A 21 5.47 2.72 -9.19
CA GLY A 21 6.34 1.60 -9.48
C GLY A 21 5.61 0.26 -9.50
N LEU A 22 4.70 0.03 -8.53
CA LEU A 22 3.84 -1.16 -8.48
C LEU A 22 2.91 -1.22 -9.70
N ALA A 23 2.22 -0.10 -10.02
CA ALA A 23 1.33 -0.03 -11.18
C ALA A 23 2.08 -0.35 -12.49
N ALA A 24 3.27 0.21 -12.68
CA ALA A 24 4.11 -0.04 -13.87
C ALA A 24 4.60 -1.49 -13.94
N LEU A 25 5.06 -2.06 -12.81
CA LEU A 25 5.54 -3.45 -12.75
C LEU A 25 4.42 -4.45 -13.06
N ILE A 26 3.22 -4.25 -12.49
CA ILE A 26 2.07 -5.12 -12.71
C ILE A 26 1.52 -4.98 -14.13
N ALA A 27 1.45 -3.74 -14.63
CA ALA A 27 0.96 -3.47 -15.99
C ALA A 27 1.79 -4.13 -17.09
N ALA A 28 3.08 -4.35 -16.85
CA ALA A 28 3.98 -5.05 -17.78
C ALA A 28 3.77 -6.58 -17.81
N ARG A 29 2.98 -7.14 -16.89
CA ARG A 29 2.68 -8.58 -16.83
C ARG A 29 1.56 -8.93 -17.82
N PRO A 30 1.59 -10.12 -18.43
CA PRO A 30 0.45 -10.62 -19.19
C PRO A 30 -0.75 -10.85 -18.26
N ASP A 31 -1.94 -10.82 -18.84
CA ASP A 31 -3.18 -11.17 -18.15
C ASP A 31 -3.45 -10.40 -16.82
N THR A 32 -3.14 -9.11 -16.83
CA THR A 32 -3.46 -8.18 -15.73
C THR A 32 -4.35 -7.03 -16.21
N ILE A 33 -5.13 -6.49 -15.27
CA ILE A 33 -5.81 -5.19 -15.38
C ILE A 33 -5.43 -4.40 -14.14
N VAL A 34 -5.01 -3.16 -14.32
CA VAL A 34 -4.54 -2.30 -13.21
C VAL A 34 -5.40 -1.05 -13.14
N PHE A 35 -6.14 -0.91 -12.05
CA PHE A 35 -6.79 0.35 -11.70
C PHE A 35 -5.83 1.18 -10.85
N ALA A 36 -5.32 2.25 -11.45
CA ALA A 36 -4.34 3.13 -10.84
C ALA A 36 -5.04 4.30 -10.13
N GLY A 37 -5.29 4.14 -8.84
CA GLY A 37 -6.01 5.10 -8.02
C GLY A 37 -5.16 6.29 -7.61
N ALA A 38 -5.65 7.52 -7.83
CA ALA A 38 -5.03 8.76 -7.41
C ALA A 38 -6.07 9.86 -7.18
N ARG A 39 -5.73 10.88 -6.36
CA ARG A 39 -6.57 12.08 -6.18
C ARG A 39 -6.80 12.83 -7.50
N ASP A 40 -5.77 12.87 -8.32
CA ASP A 40 -5.84 13.38 -9.70
C ASP A 40 -5.50 12.23 -10.68
N PRO A 41 -6.53 11.57 -11.26
CA PRO A 41 -6.30 10.53 -12.25
C PRO A 41 -5.78 11.08 -13.59
N ALA A 42 -5.86 12.40 -13.80
CA ALA A 42 -5.31 13.08 -14.98
C ALA A 42 -3.84 13.48 -14.83
N ALA A 43 -3.17 13.12 -13.73
CA ALA A 43 -1.75 13.33 -13.53
C ALA A 43 -0.95 12.79 -14.73
N GLN A 44 0.05 13.56 -15.20
CA GLN A 44 0.81 13.23 -16.41
C GLN A 44 1.44 11.83 -16.34
N SER A 45 1.99 11.46 -15.18
CA SER A 45 2.57 10.12 -14.97
C SER A 45 1.59 8.97 -15.23
N LEU A 46 0.31 9.13 -14.85
CA LEU A 46 -0.71 8.11 -15.08
C LEU A 46 -1.19 8.09 -16.53
N LYS A 47 -1.28 9.24 -17.18
CA LYS A 47 -1.56 9.33 -18.63
C LYS A 47 -0.48 8.61 -19.44
N ASP A 48 0.79 8.89 -19.15
CA ASP A 48 1.92 8.27 -19.84
C ASP A 48 1.95 6.76 -19.60
N LEU A 49 1.65 6.32 -18.37
CA LEU A 49 1.57 4.91 -18.04
C LEU A 49 0.43 4.20 -18.79
N ALA A 50 -0.75 4.82 -18.88
CA ALA A 50 -1.90 4.27 -19.60
C ALA A 50 -1.68 4.22 -21.11
N VAL A 51 -0.97 5.19 -21.68
CA VAL A 51 -0.54 5.17 -23.10
C VAL A 51 0.42 4.01 -23.36
N LYS A 52 1.39 3.80 -22.45
CA LYS A 52 2.37 2.72 -22.57
C LYS A 52 1.77 1.34 -22.33
N HIS A 53 0.79 1.24 -21.43
CA HIS A 53 0.15 0.00 -21.00
C HIS A 53 -1.38 0.12 -21.06
N PRO A 54 -2.02 -0.31 -22.16
CA PRO A 54 -3.49 -0.16 -22.35
C PRO A 54 -4.36 -0.92 -21.32
N ASN A 55 -3.76 -1.77 -20.48
CA ASN A 55 -4.40 -2.47 -19.36
C ASN A 55 -4.39 -1.64 -18.06
N VAL A 56 -3.90 -0.40 -18.10
CA VAL A 56 -3.93 0.54 -16.98
C VAL A 56 -5.11 1.50 -17.12
N HIS A 57 -5.91 1.58 -16.08
CA HIS A 57 -7.08 2.44 -15.98
C HIS A 57 -6.90 3.42 -14.80
N PRO A 58 -6.53 4.68 -15.05
CA PRO A 58 -6.51 5.68 -13.99
C PRO A 58 -7.91 5.93 -13.44
N VAL A 59 -8.06 5.90 -12.11
CA VAL A 59 -9.34 6.18 -11.43
C VAL A 59 -9.16 7.22 -10.33
N LYS A 60 -10.17 8.06 -10.11
CA LYS A 60 -10.16 8.99 -8.98
C LYS A 60 -10.33 8.21 -7.70
N LEU A 61 -9.36 8.32 -6.80
CA LEU A 61 -9.35 7.62 -5.51
C LEU A 61 -8.66 8.49 -4.46
N THR A 62 -9.45 9.23 -3.70
CA THR A 62 -8.98 10.05 -2.60
C THR A 62 -9.05 9.26 -1.30
N SER A 63 -7.92 9.14 -0.59
CA SER A 63 -7.86 8.43 0.68
C SER A 63 -8.79 9.10 1.70
N GLY A 64 -9.68 8.32 2.32
CA GLY A 64 -10.66 8.79 3.29
C GLY A 64 -11.95 9.39 2.69
N ASP A 65 -12.02 9.62 1.39
CA ASP A 65 -13.25 10.12 0.73
C ASP A 65 -14.14 8.95 0.29
N GLN A 66 -15.27 8.78 0.95
CA GLN A 66 -16.18 7.67 0.68
C GLN A 66 -16.74 7.71 -0.74
N ALA A 67 -17.15 8.89 -1.22
CA ALA A 67 -17.77 9.02 -2.53
C ALA A 67 -16.78 8.70 -3.67
N ASP A 68 -15.54 9.17 -3.56
CA ASP A 68 -14.48 8.86 -4.53
C ASP A 68 -14.19 7.35 -4.56
N ASN A 69 -14.15 6.69 -3.38
CA ASN A 69 -13.89 5.26 -3.29
C ASN A 69 -15.06 4.44 -3.88
N GLU A 70 -16.31 4.75 -3.53
CA GLU A 70 -17.50 4.09 -4.08
C GLU A 70 -17.58 4.25 -5.61
N ALA A 71 -17.30 5.45 -6.14
CA ALA A 71 -17.27 5.70 -7.57
C ALA A 71 -16.17 4.90 -8.29
N ALA A 72 -14.97 4.81 -7.70
CA ALA A 72 -13.88 4.00 -8.24
C ALA A 72 -14.26 2.51 -8.30
N ILE A 73 -14.87 1.97 -7.25
CA ILE A 73 -15.29 0.56 -7.22
C ILE A 73 -16.42 0.30 -8.23
N ALA A 74 -17.36 1.23 -8.39
CA ALA A 74 -18.41 1.12 -9.42
C ALA A 74 -17.82 1.09 -10.84
N GLU A 75 -16.79 1.89 -11.12
CA GLU A 75 -16.07 1.86 -12.40
C GLU A 75 -15.33 0.53 -12.62
N ILE A 76 -14.70 -0.02 -11.57
CA ILE A 76 -14.04 -1.32 -11.63
C ILE A 76 -15.04 -2.43 -11.89
N GLN A 77 -16.20 -2.42 -11.19
CA GLN A 77 -17.29 -3.37 -11.41
C GLN A 77 -17.78 -3.33 -12.86
N LYS A 78 -17.97 -2.13 -13.40
CA LYS A 78 -18.43 -1.92 -14.79
C LYS A 78 -17.42 -2.40 -15.82
N THR A 79 -16.11 -2.12 -15.58
CA THR A 79 -15.04 -2.35 -16.57
C THR A 79 -14.53 -3.78 -16.54
N ALA A 80 -14.32 -4.34 -15.34
CA ALA A 80 -13.69 -5.65 -15.15
C ALA A 80 -14.63 -6.71 -14.55
N GLY A 81 -15.70 -6.29 -13.85
CA GLY A 81 -16.67 -7.18 -13.20
C GLY A 81 -16.13 -7.95 -12.00
N ARG A 82 -14.88 -7.70 -11.60
CA ARG A 82 -14.19 -8.42 -10.52
C ARG A 82 -13.06 -7.59 -9.93
N MET A 83 -12.64 -7.97 -8.72
CA MET A 83 -11.46 -7.44 -8.02
C MET A 83 -10.75 -8.61 -7.35
N ASP A 84 -9.44 -8.73 -7.56
CA ASP A 84 -8.68 -9.86 -7.02
C ASP A 84 -7.64 -9.41 -5.98
N VAL A 85 -7.00 -8.26 -6.22
CA VAL A 85 -5.94 -7.73 -5.38
C VAL A 85 -6.12 -6.23 -5.16
N ILE A 86 -6.14 -5.81 -3.91
CA ILE A 86 -6.05 -4.40 -3.52
C ILE A 86 -4.69 -4.17 -2.87
N ILE A 87 -3.96 -3.15 -3.35
CA ILE A 87 -2.76 -2.64 -2.72
C ILE A 87 -3.06 -1.26 -2.15
N ALA A 88 -3.34 -1.22 -0.85
CA ALA A 88 -3.62 0.01 -0.12
C ALA A 88 -2.28 0.72 0.19
N ASN A 89 -1.83 1.56 -0.76
CA ASN A 89 -0.52 2.21 -0.72
C ASN A 89 -0.59 3.70 -0.36
N ALA A 90 -1.70 4.40 -0.63
CA ALA A 90 -1.82 5.82 -0.35
C ALA A 90 -1.48 6.15 1.12
N GLY A 91 -0.71 7.21 1.32
CA GLY A 91 -0.33 7.66 2.65
C GLY A 91 0.48 8.96 2.63
N ILE A 92 0.58 9.57 3.79
CA ILE A 92 1.39 10.78 4.03
C ILE A 92 2.35 10.57 5.20
N ALA A 93 3.49 11.29 5.17
CA ALA A 93 4.46 11.42 6.26
C ALA A 93 5.10 12.82 6.14
N ASN A 94 4.34 13.86 6.49
CA ASN A 94 4.69 15.26 6.23
C ASN A 94 5.07 16.05 7.49
N THR A 95 5.12 15.41 8.66
CA THR A 95 5.43 16.09 9.93
C THR A 95 6.47 15.29 10.70
N MET A 96 7.62 15.91 10.94
CA MET A 96 8.72 15.35 11.72
C MET A 96 8.80 16.04 13.08
N GLY A 97 9.22 15.31 14.11
CA GLY A 97 9.39 15.81 15.46
C GLY A 97 9.33 14.71 16.52
N THR A 98 9.27 15.12 17.77
CA THR A 98 8.98 14.23 18.90
C THR A 98 7.48 14.21 19.20
N VAL A 99 7.00 13.30 20.04
CA VAL A 99 5.60 13.30 20.50
C VAL A 99 5.22 14.65 21.13
N ALA A 100 6.13 15.23 21.91
CA ALA A 100 5.88 16.50 22.59
C ALA A 100 5.82 17.70 21.66
N SER A 101 6.51 17.68 20.51
CA SER A 101 6.58 18.80 19.56
C SER A 101 5.60 18.66 18.38
N THR A 102 5.05 17.47 18.14
CA THR A 102 4.13 17.21 17.03
C THR A 102 2.73 17.72 17.36
N PRO A 103 2.16 18.64 16.56
CA PRO A 103 0.85 19.21 16.87
C PRO A 103 -0.28 18.17 16.71
N PRO A 104 -1.37 18.25 17.52
CA PRO A 104 -2.51 17.34 17.40
C PRO A 104 -3.17 17.32 16.01
N SER A 105 -3.08 18.42 15.26
CA SER A 105 -3.57 18.47 13.87
C SER A 105 -2.84 17.50 12.95
N ALA A 106 -1.52 17.32 13.12
CA ALA A 106 -0.76 16.34 12.36
C ALA A 106 -1.21 14.91 12.65
N PHE A 107 -1.51 14.58 13.92
CA PHE A 107 -2.06 13.26 14.25
C PHE A 107 -3.42 13.03 13.59
N ARG A 108 -4.31 14.04 13.56
CA ARG A 108 -5.61 13.93 12.88
C ARG A 108 -5.44 13.72 11.37
N GLU A 109 -4.59 14.52 10.72
CA GLU A 109 -4.35 14.42 9.27
C GLU A 109 -3.79 13.05 8.89
N HIS A 110 -2.79 12.56 9.62
CA HIS A 110 -2.22 11.23 9.37
C HIS A 110 -3.23 10.10 9.63
N TRP A 111 -4.05 10.24 10.67
CA TRP A 111 -5.14 9.30 10.95
C TRP A 111 -6.14 9.24 9.79
N GLU A 112 -6.60 10.40 9.33
CA GLU A 112 -7.55 10.50 8.20
C GLU A 112 -7.03 9.79 6.95
N VAL A 113 -5.82 10.11 6.55
CA VAL A 113 -5.27 9.60 5.30
C VAL A 113 -4.78 8.15 5.41
N ASN A 114 -4.00 7.84 6.46
CA ASN A 114 -3.29 6.56 6.54
C ASN A 114 -4.11 5.46 7.20
N THR A 115 -5.06 5.81 8.09
CA THR A 115 -5.86 4.85 8.86
C THR A 115 -7.29 4.77 8.36
N LEU A 116 -8.04 5.88 8.37
CA LEU A 116 -9.41 5.90 7.85
C LEU A 116 -9.45 5.64 6.34
N GLY A 117 -8.46 6.14 5.60
CA GLY A 117 -8.36 5.87 4.16
C GLY A 117 -8.31 4.38 3.82
N LEU A 118 -7.65 3.57 4.65
CA LEU A 118 -7.65 2.12 4.50
C LEU A 118 -9.04 1.52 4.73
N ILE A 119 -9.73 1.98 5.80
CA ILE A 119 -11.07 1.49 6.16
C ILE A 119 -12.07 1.82 5.05
N VAL A 120 -12.10 3.08 4.62
CA VAL A 120 -13.00 3.58 3.57
C VAL A 120 -12.79 2.80 2.27
N LEU A 121 -11.53 2.56 1.88
CA LEU A 121 -11.22 1.76 0.71
C LEU A 121 -11.73 0.32 0.85
N PHE A 122 -11.48 -0.32 1.99
CA PHE A 122 -11.94 -1.69 2.20
C PHE A 122 -13.47 -1.78 2.22
N GLN A 123 -14.15 -0.87 2.93
CA GLN A 123 -15.62 -0.85 3.01
C GLN A 123 -16.28 -0.65 1.64
N ALA A 124 -15.74 0.22 0.79
CA ALA A 124 -16.23 0.38 -0.57
C ALA A 124 -16.02 -0.86 -1.44
N ALA A 125 -14.88 -1.55 -1.26
CA ALA A 125 -14.43 -2.62 -2.15
C ALA A 125 -14.79 -4.03 -1.69
N HIS A 126 -15.11 -4.24 -0.40
CA HIS A 126 -15.15 -5.58 0.21
C HIS A 126 -16.07 -6.56 -0.51
N ALA A 127 -17.27 -6.13 -0.92
CA ALA A 127 -18.21 -7.01 -1.60
C ALA A 127 -17.64 -7.54 -2.92
N LEU A 128 -17.03 -6.66 -3.73
CA LEU A 128 -16.42 -7.03 -5.00
C LEU A 128 -15.14 -7.86 -4.81
N LEU A 129 -14.32 -7.52 -3.82
CA LEU A 129 -13.09 -8.23 -3.48
C LEU A 129 -13.38 -9.65 -2.97
N LEU A 130 -14.30 -9.81 -2.03
CA LEU A 130 -14.65 -11.11 -1.46
C LEU A 130 -15.39 -12.03 -2.47
N ALA A 131 -16.00 -11.45 -3.51
CA ALA A 131 -16.57 -12.19 -4.63
C ALA A 131 -15.53 -12.58 -5.71
N SER A 132 -14.24 -12.39 -5.46
CA SER A 132 -13.20 -12.76 -6.41
C SER A 132 -13.28 -14.23 -6.79
N PRO A 133 -13.28 -14.57 -8.08
CA PRO A 133 -13.34 -15.97 -8.54
C PRO A 133 -12.05 -16.74 -8.27
N THR A 134 -10.98 -16.09 -7.77
CA THR A 134 -9.76 -16.79 -7.33
C THR A 134 -10.00 -17.62 -6.07
N GLY A 135 -11.04 -17.31 -5.27
CA GLY A 135 -11.27 -17.91 -3.96
C GLY A 135 -10.24 -17.48 -2.88
N ALA A 136 -9.26 -16.65 -3.25
CA ALA A 136 -8.19 -16.17 -2.39
C ALA A 136 -7.87 -14.71 -2.68
N PRO A 137 -8.84 -13.77 -2.48
CA PRO A 137 -8.61 -12.34 -2.69
C PRO A 137 -7.55 -11.80 -1.75
N ILE A 138 -6.80 -10.78 -2.20
CA ILE A 138 -5.69 -10.20 -1.44
C ILE A 138 -5.96 -8.74 -1.11
N PHE A 139 -5.79 -8.37 0.14
CA PHE A 139 -5.72 -7.00 0.62
C PHE A 139 -4.34 -6.75 1.23
N ALA A 140 -3.44 -6.14 0.47
CA ALA A 140 -2.08 -5.82 0.88
C ALA A 140 -1.99 -4.34 1.27
N TYR A 141 -1.59 -4.06 2.50
CA TYR A 141 -1.38 -2.71 3.00
C TYR A 141 0.10 -2.36 3.01
N ILE A 142 0.47 -1.24 2.38
CA ILE A 142 1.83 -0.72 2.44
C ILE A 142 2.01 0.06 3.74
N SER A 143 2.68 -0.57 4.68
CA SER A 143 2.97 -0.08 6.02
C SER A 143 4.39 0.53 6.10
N THR A 144 5.03 0.41 7.23
CA THR A 144 6.43 0.81 7.50
C THR A 144 6.95 0.00 8.68
N GLY A 145 8.23 -0.34 8.69
CA GLY A 145 8.85 -0.98 9.86
C GLY A 145 8.68 -0.17 11.15
N GLY A 146 8.63 1.16 11.03
CA GLY A 146 8.35 2.05 12.17
C GLY A 146 6.95 1.95 12.77
N ALA A 147 6.05 1.16 12.18
CA ALA A 147 4.72 0.87 12.75
C ALA A 147 4.74 -0.33 13.71
N SER A 148 5.86 -1.03 13.85
CA SER A 148 6.01 -2.08 14.87
C SER A 148 6.05 -1.45 16.27
N ILE A 149 5.16 -1.91 17.14
CA ILE A 149 5.16 -1.51 18.56
C ILE A 149 6.22 -2.30 19.32
N ALA A 150 6.42 -3.57 18.96
CA ALA A 150 7.39 -4.45 19.60
C ALA A 150 8.85 -4.08 19.23
N GLN A 151 9.07 -3.50 18.03
CA GLN A 151 10.37 -3.01 17.59
C GLN A 151 10.28 -1.50 17.36
N TYR A 152 10.63 -0.71 18.36
CA TYR A 152 10.61 0.74 18.25
C TYR A 152 11.82 1.25 17.46
N TYR A 153 11.50 2.02 16.40
CA TYR A 153 12.49 2.78 15.64
C TYR A 153 12.19 4.28 15.78
N ASP A 154 13.17 5.06 16.23
CA ASP A 154 13.02 6.51 16.29
C ASP A 154 13.14 7.16 14.91
N LEU A 155 12.05 7.16 14.17
CA LEU A 155 11.95 7.83 12.87
C LEU A 155 11.62 9.32 12.99
N ARG A 156 11.49 9.85 14.20
CA ARG A 156 11.06 11.23 14.49
C ARG A 156 9.78 11.64 13.74
N ALA A 157 8.84 10.73 13.57
CA ALA A 157 7.59 10.92 12.85
C ALA A 157 6.41 10.28 13.59
N PRO A 158 6.10 10.68 14.84
CA PRO A 158 5.15 9.98 15.71
C PRO A 158 3.73 9.95 15.14
N ALA A 159 3.26 11.03 14.49
CA ALA A 159 1.93 11.04 13.88
C ALA A 159 1.82 10.01 12.73
N TYR A 160 2.86 9.88 11.92
CA TYR A 160 2.95 8.89 10.86
C TYR A 160 2.99 7.47 11.41
N THR A 161 3.95 7.16 12.28
CA THR A 161 4.15 5.80 12.80
C THR A 161 2.95 5.32 13.59
N ALA A 162 2.33 6.18 14.43
CA ALA A 162 1.11 5.84 15.16
C ALA A 162 -0.07 5.54 14.22
N SER A 163 -0.26 6.33 13.15
CA SER A 163 -1.31 6.06 12.17
C SER A 163 -1.10 4.75 11.43
N LYS A 164 0.15 4.42 11.10
CA LYS A 164 0.52 3.16 10.44
C LYS A 164 0.38 1.94 11.37
N ALA A 165 0.67 2.08 12.65
CA ALA A 165 0.46 1.04 13.67
C ALA A 165 -1.04 0.74 13.86
N ALA A 166 -1.88 1.78 13.93
CA ALA A 166 -3.32 1.61 13.98
C ALA A 166 -3.86 0.90 12.73
N ALA A 167 -3.39 1.27 11.54
CA ALA A 167 -3.76 0.59 10.29
C ALA A 167 -3.28 -0.87 10.26
N ASN A 168 -2.10 -1.19 10.82
CA ASN A 168 -1.62 -2.56 10.99
C ASN A 168 -2.60 -3.41 11.81
N PHE A 169 -3.11 -2.86 12.94
CA PHE A 169 -4.13 -3.54 13.75
C PHE A 169 -5.39 -3.83 12.92
N LEU A 170 -5.85 -2.87 12.12
CA LEU A 170 -7.03 -3.05 11.27
C LEU A 170 -6.82 -4.12 10.20
N VAL A 171 -5.64 -4.19 9.59
CA VAL A 171 -5.30 -5.28 8.63
C VAL A 171 -5.36 -6.64 9.31
N LYS A 172 -4.88 -6.74 10.55
CA LYS A 172 -4.99 -7.98 11.34
C LYS A 172 -6.43 -8.32 11.68
N ALA A 173 -7.27 -7.32 11.98
CA ALA A 173 -8.69 -7.52 12.21
C ALA A 173 -9.41 -8.02 10.94
N LEU A 174 -9.09 -7.45 9.76
CA LEU A 174 -9.63 -7.94 8.48
C LEU A 174 -9.34 -9.43 8.23
N ASP A 175 -8.16 -9.90 8.62
CA ASP A 175 -7.82 -11.33 8.54
C ASP A 175 -8.74 -12.19 9.42
N GLY A 176 -9.03 -11.73 10.64
CA GLY A 176 -9.92 -12.41 11.57
C GLY A 176 -11.39 -12.41 11.12
N ASP A 177 -11.85 -11.27 10.55
CA ASP A 177 -13.24 -11.09 10.13
C ASP A 177 -13.59 -11.86 8.84
N HIS A 178 -12.58 -12.10 7.97
CA HIS A 178 -12.79 -12.65 6.64
C HIS A 178 -11.90 -13.86 6.35
N PRO A 179 -12.38 -15.10 6.64
CA PRO A 179 -11.56 -16.32 6.49
C PRO A 179 -11.01 -16.59 5.08
N ALA A 180 -11.69 -16.11 4.02
CA ALA A 180 -11.22 -16.28 2.65
C ALA A 180 -10.25 -15.17 2.19
N LEU A 181 -10.18 -14.04 2.92
CA LEU A 181 -9.33 -12.91 2.56
C LEU A 181 -7.89 -13.16 3.00
N ILE A 182 -6.94 -12.89 2.13
CA ILE A 182 -5.52 -12.78 2.49
C ILE A 182 -5.26 -11.30 2.80
N ALA A 183 -5.24 -10.94 4.09
CA ALA A 183 -4.97 -9.59 4.55
C ALA A 183 -3.57 -9.51 5.16
N MET A 184 -2.69 -8.65 4.64
CA MET A 184 -1.33 -8.52 5.14
C MET A 184 -0.84 -7.07 5.12
N ALA A 185 0.03 -6.73 6.08
CA ALA A 185 0.79 -5.49 6.08
C ALA A 185 2.21 -5.75 5.55
N ILE A 186 2.75 -4.84 4.74
CA ILE A 186 4.08 -4.97 4.15
C ILE A 186 4.86 -3.68 4.38
N SER A 187 6.00 -3.76 5.04
CA SER A 187 6.98 -2.68 5.08
C SER A 187 7.76 -2.70 3.77
N PRO A 188 7.76 -1.59 3.00
CA PRO A 188 8.42 -1.52 1.70
C PRO A 188 9.92 -1.20 1.80
N GLY A 189 10.47 -1.11 3.03
CA GLY A 189 11.79 -0.56 3.31
C GLY A 189 11.80 0.97 3.36
N TRP A 190 12.96 1.57 3.57
CA TRP A 190 13.14 3.02 3.50
C TRP A 190 13.47 3.44 2.07
N VAL A 191 12.44 3.77 1.30
CA VAL A 191 12.49 3.85 -0.16
C VAL A 191 12.83 5.27 -0.64
N ALA A 192 13.73 5.39 -1.61
CA ALA A 192 14.16 6.64 -2.25
C ALA A 192 13.06 7.27 -3.12
N THR A 193 11.97 7.66 -2.46
CA THR A 193 10.88 8.48 -2.98
C THR A 193 11.03 9.90 -2.43
N GLU A 194 10.20 10.83 -2.90
CA GLU A 194 10.14 12.17 -2.31
C GLU A 194 9.91 12.10 -0.78
N MET A 195 8.91 11.34 -0.33
CA MET A 195 8.61 11.11 1.08
C MET A 195 9.78 10.47 1.84
N GLY A 196 10.36 9.41 1.27
CA GLY A 196 11.47 8.70 1.92
C GLY A 196 12.73 9.54 2.03
N ASN A 197 13.05 10.34 1.02
CA ASN A 197 14.20 11.25 1.03
C ASN A 197 14.01 12.42 1.99
N GLN A 198 12.80 12.97 2.12
CA GLN A 198 12.48 13.96 3.15
C GLN A 198 12.74 13.40 4.56
N GLY A 199 12.27 12.16 4.83
CA GLY A 199 12.56 11.46 6.08
C GLY A 199 14.05 11.22 6.29
N ALA A 200 14.79 10.80 5.26
CA ALA A 200 16.23 10.56 5.32
C ALA A 200 16.99 11.84 5.70
N THR A 201 16.68 12.96 5.03
CA THR A 201 17.28 14.26 5.33
C THR A 201 16.99 14.71 6.76
N ALA A 202 15.75 14.53 7.24
CA ALA A 202 15.38 14.87 8.62
C ALA A 202 16.11 14.02 9.68
N ASN A 203 16.62 12.84 9.28
CA ASN A 203 17.43 11.94 10.13
C ASN A 203 18.92 12.00 9.80
N GLY A 204 19.39 13.04 9.10
CA GLY A 204 20.82 13.28 8.82
C GLY A 204 21.43 12.39 7.74
N MET A 205 20.60 11.72 6.93
CA MET A 205 21.04 10.89 5.81
C MET A 205 20.89 11.65 4.48
N PRO A 206 21.79 11.43 3.51
CA PRO A 206 21.72 12.11 2.21
C PRO A 206 20.53 11.67 1.36
N ALA A 207 20.10 10.42 1.47
CA ALA A 207 18.96 9.83 0.77
C ALA A 207 18.50 8.54 1.46
N ALA A 208 17.28 8.12 1.15
CA ALA A 208 16.76 6.82 1.55
C ALA A 208 17.52 5.69 0.83
N PRO A 209 17.83 4.57 1.51
CA PRO A 209 18.79 3.57 1.01
C PRO A 209 18.20 2.57 0.00
N VAL A 210 16.87 2.42 -0.06
CA VAL A 210 16.21 1.41 -0.90
C VAL A 210 15.72 2.05 -2.18
N THR A 211 16.05 1.48 -3.33
CA THR A 211 15.51 1.97 -4.61
C THR A 211 14.02 1.65 -4.73
N VAL A 212 13.28 2.43 -5.51
CA VAL A 212 11.87 2.13 -5.81
C VAL A 212 11.77 0.76 -6.50
N GLU A 213 12.69 0.46 -7.39
CA GLU A 213 12.70 -0.81 -8.14
C GLU A 213 12.84 -2.03 -7.20
N ASP A 214 13.81 -2.01 -6.28
CA ASP A 214 14.01 -3.11 -5.33
C ASP A 214 12.81 -3.26 -4.39
N SER A 215 12.29 -2.13 -3.89
CA SER A 215 11.11 -2.11 -3.04
C SER A 215 9.90 -2.74 -3.71
N VAL A 216 9.55 -2.32 -4.94
CA VAL A 216 8.36 -2.85 -5.62
C VAL A 216 8.51 -4.31 -6.00
N LYS A 217 9.71 -4.76 -6.38
CA LYS A 217 10.00 -6.18 -6.61
C LYS A 217 9.79 -7.02 -5.35
N GLY A 218 10.32 -6.54 -4.23
CA GLY A 218 10.17 -7.23 -2.95
C GLY A 218 8.72 -7.26 -2.46
N VAL A 219 8.00 -6.14 -2.54
CA VAL A 219 6.57 -6.07 -2.20
C VAL A 219 5.76 -7.05 -3.07
N MET A 220 6.00 -7.06 -4.38
CA MET A 220 5.29 -7.99 -5.28
C MET A 220 5.64 -9.45 -5.02
N SER A 221 6.88 -9.75 -4.65
CA SER A 221 7.25 -11.12 -4.24
C SER A 221 6.43 -11.61 -3.04
N ARG A 222 6.11 -10.72 -2.08
CA ARG A 222 5.23 -11.06 -0.95
C ARG A 222 3.79 -11.28 -1.40
N ILE A 223 3.28 -10.44 -2.30
CA ILE A 223 1.91 -10.54 -2.81
C ILE A 223 1.74 -11.77 -3.70
N ASP A 224 2.66 -12.01 -4.63
CA ASP A 224 2.60 -13.13 -5.57
C ASP A 224 2.71 -14.50 -4.88
N GLY A 225 3.49 -14.58 -3.80
CA GLY A 225 3.65 -15.80 -3.00
C GLY A 225 2.65 -15.96 -1.86
N ALA A 226 1.65 -15.06 -1.76
CA ALA A 226 0.75 -15.04 -0.61
C ALA A 226 -0.22 -16.21 -0.59
N THR A 227 -0.36 -16.82 0.58
CA THR A 227 -1.41 -17.79 0.89
C THR A 227 -2.09 -17.42 2.22
N LYS A 228 -3.33 -17.89 2.41
CA LYS A 228 -4.07 -17.62 3.66
C LYS A 228 -3.27 -18.10 4.87
N GLU A 229 -2.74 -19.31 4.82
CA GLU A 229 -2.07 -19.95 5.97
C GLU A 229 -0.71 -19.33 6.29
N LYS A 230 0.04 -18.91 5.28
CA LYS A 230 1.42 -18.46 5.45
C LYS A 230 1.55 -16.96 5.58
N SER A 231 0.64 -16.20 4.93
CA SER A 231 0.85 -14.76 4.71
C SER A 231 -0.16 -13.88 5.41
N SER A 232 -1.39 -14.37 5.61
CA SER A 232 -2.48 -13.57 6.15
C SER A 232 -2.33 -13.31 7.64
N GLY A 233 -2.81 -12.14 8.10
CA GLY A 233 -2.73 -11.74 9.51
C GLY A 233 -1.31 -11.43 9.99
N ARG A 234 -0.36 -11.20 9.07
CA ARG A 234 1.06 -10.99 9.39
C ARG A 234 1.56 -9.66 8.85
N PHE A 235 2.65 -9.19 9.47
CA PHE A 235 3.37 -7.99 9.05
C PHE A 235 4.72 -8.38 8.44
N TRP A 236 4.86 -8.14 7.14
CA TRP A 236 6.01 -8.58 6.35
C TRP A 236 6.99 -7.44 6.10
N ASN A 237 8.27 -7.76 6.09
CA ASN A 237 9.26 -6.95 5.41
C ASN A 237 9.24 -7.29 3.90
N PHE A 238 9.40 -6.29 3.04
CA PHE A 238 9.51 -6.51 1.59
C PHE A 238 10.64 -7.47 1.24
N TYR A 239 11.70 -7.42 2.05
CA TYR A 239 12.92 -8.16 1.84
C TYR A 239 13.64 -8.32 3.19
N ALA A 240 14.22 -9.48 3.46
CA ALA A 240 15.07 -9.69 4.64
C ALA A 240 16.50 -9.28 4.33
N ASP A 241 16.95 -8.14 4.84
CA ASP A 241 18.34 -7.69 4.70
C ASP A 241 19.14 -7.99 5.97
N LYS A 242 20.19 -8.79 5.82
CA LYS A 242 21.09 -9.16 6.91
C LYS A 242 22.41 -8.36 6.88
N SER A 243 22.45 -7.23 6.16
CA SER A 243 23.66 -6.40 6.05
C SER A 243 24.09 -5.74 7.37
N GLY A 244 23.18 -5.68 8.35
CA GLY A 244 23.46 -5.12 9.68
C GLY A 244 23.46 -3.59 9.73
N ARG A 245 22.91 -2.92 8.70
CA ARG A 245 22.76 -1.46 8.73
C ARG A 245 21.68 -1.06 9.74
N PRO A 246 21.78 0.12 10.38
CA PRO A 246 20.87 0.53 11.46
C PRO A 246 19.38 0.60 11.08
N TRP A 247 19.06 0.72 9.79
CA TRP A 247 17.69 0.78 9.25
C TRP A 247 17.23 -0.52 8.62
N ASP A 248 18.07 -1.57 8.60
CA ASP A 248 17.69 -2.86 8.07
C ASP A 248 16.86 -3.62 9.08
N ILE A 249 15.79 -4.21 8.60
CA ILE A 249 14.98 -5.16 9.37
C ILE A 249 15.45 -6.55 8.94
N PRO A 250 16.18 -7.28 9.80
CA PRO A 250 16.86 -8.53 9.40
C PRO A 250 15.89 -9.71 9.27
N THR A 251 14.62 -9.52 9.59
CA THR A 251 13.61 -10.57 9.59
C THR A 251 12.65 -10.42 8.42
N GLU A 252 12.15 -11.53 7.91
CA GLU A 252 11.10 -11.51 6.89
C GLU A 252 9.76 -11.08 7.47
N GLU A 253 9.42 -11.55 8.66
CA GLU A 253 8.25 -11.15 9.41
C GLU A 253 8.65 -10.14 10.50
N ILE A 254 7.94 -9.01 10.52
CA ILE A 254 8.11 -7.95 11.52
C ILE A 254 7.10 -8.20 12.63
N PRO A 255 7.48 -8.18 13.91
CA PRO A 255 6.49 -8.25 14.99
C PRO A 255 5.60 -6.99 14.96
N TRP A 256 4.33 -7.19 15.34
CA TRP A 256 3.33 -6.10 15.36
C TRP A 256 3.66 -4.95 16.32
#